data_64e4f411a47105d9863ac2a68ef9ab87
#
_entry.id   64e4f411a47105d9863ac2a68ef9ab87
#
_cell.length_a   1.000
_cell.length_b   1.000
_cell.length_c   1.000
_cell.angle_alpha   90.00
_cell.angle_beta   90.00
_cell.angle_gamma   90.00
#
_symmetry.space_group_name_H-M   'P 1'
#
loop_
_entity.id
_entity.type
_entity.pdbx_description
1 polymer ?
#
loop_
_entity_poly.entity_id
_entity_poly.type
_entity_poly.pdbx_seq_one_letter_code
_entity_poly.pdbx_strand_id
1 'polypeptide(L)'
;MTQNNQKEETSVTDTPSHRSQQAIRAQNQALILAAAEEEFVLQSYRGATMQGIADRAGLPKANVHYYFKNKKNLYMAVLRSIIQEWNEGLVTMTVDSDPKTVIEKFVRTKLHQAFVNPSRHKLFAIEVIGGAPHLHEFMSTTMKEWVHDKAQVMKEWHKQGKIGITDPLQLLILIWATTQRYAEFEIEIVGLMDK
;
A
#
# COMPACT_ATOMS: atom_id res chain seq x y z
N MET A 1 -65.18 -12.02 -12.72
CA MET A 1 -63.99 -12.39 -13.52
C MET A 1 -62.88 -11.45 -13.13
N THR A 2 -62.04 -11.88 -12.21
CA THR A 2 -61.01 -11.07 -11.58
C THR A 2 -59.68 -11.72 -11.99
N GLN A 3 -58.87 -11.05 -12.83
CA GLN A 3 -57.54 -11.49 -13.16
C GLN A 3 -56.56 -10.83 -12.22
N ASN A 4 -55.86 -11.69 -11.51
CA ASN A 4 -54.79 -11.38 -10.57
C ASN A 4 -53.46 -11.30 -11.35
N ASN A 5 -52.83 -10.14 -11.37
CA ASN A 5 -51.56 -9.90 -12.07
C ASN A 5 -50.46 -9.91 -11.01
N GLN A 6 -49.86 -11.09 -10.77
CA GLN A 6 -48.67 -11.22 -9.94
C GLN A 6 -47.46 -10.75 -10.75
N LYS A 7 -46.80 -9.68 -10.29
CA LYS A 7 -45.48 -9.29 -10.71
C LYS A 7 -44.47 -10.24 -10.04
N GLU A 8 -43.82 -11.05 -10.84
CA GLU A 8 -42.62 -11.79 -10.43
C GLU A 8 -41.47 -10.82 -10.20
N GLU A 9 -41.07 -10.69 -8.94
CA GLU A 9 -39.78 -10.12 -8.56
C GLU A 9 -38.68 -11.12 -8.94
N THR A 10 -37.94 -10.83 -9.97
CA THR A 10 -36.73 -11.56 -10.32
C THR A 10 -35.66 -11.24 -9.29
N SER A 11 -35.53 -12.08 -8.26
CA SER A 11 -34.37 -12.11 -7.39
C SER A 11 -33.16 -12.57 -8.22
N VAL A 12 -32.20 -11.68 -8.41
CA VAL A 12 -30.87 -12.01 -8.96
C VAL A 12 -30.17 -12.91 -7.95
N THR A 13 -30.28 -14.22 -8.13
CA THR A 13 -29.52 -15.22 -7.39
C THR A 13 -28.07 -15.14 -7.81
N ASP A 14 -27.23 -14.60 -6.94
CA ASP A 14 -25.77 -14.58 -7.03
C ASP A 14 -25.28 -16.06 -7.02
N THR A 15 -24.99 -16.59 -8.19
CA THR A 15 -24.73 -18.02 -8.40
C THR A 15 -23.39 -18.41 -7.78
N PRO A 16 -23.26 -19.57 -7.10
CA PRO A 16 -22.01 -20.06 -6.48
C PRO A 16 -20.77 -20.05 -7.40
N SER A 17 -20.98 -20.19 -8.70
CA SER A 17 -19.95 -20.10 -9.74
C SER A 17 -19.28 -18.72 -9.84
N HIS A 18 -20.01 -17.63 -9.66
CA HIS A 18 -19.46 -16.27 -9.76
C HIS A 18 -18.56 -15.91 -8.56
N ARG A 19 -18.94 -16.34 -7.36
CA ARG A 19 -18.14 -16.16 -6.13
C ARG A 19 -16.82 -16.94 -6.18
N SER A 20 -16.84 -18.16 -6.73
CA SER A 20 -15.63 -18.97 -6.88
C SER A 20 -14.66 -18.39 -7.90
N GLN A 21 -15.14 -17.84 -9.02
CA GLN A 21 -14.32 -17.19 -10.04
C GLN A 21 -13.69 -15.89 -9.52
N GLN A 22 -14.42 -15.07 -8.75
CA GLN A 22 -13.88 -13.86 -8.12
C GLN A 22 -12.82 -14.20 -7.08
N ALA A 23 -13.02 -15.25 -6.27
CA ALA A 23 -12.04 -15.70 -5.28
C ALA A 23 -10.75 -16.19 -5.97
N ILE A 24 -10.85 -17.00 -7.02
CA ILE A 24 -9.68 -17.47 -7.80
C ILE A 24 -8.95 -16.28 -8.43
N ARG A 25 -9.68 -15.31 -8.97
CA ARG A 25 -9.09 -14.10 -9.56
C ARG A 25 -8.31 -13.29 -8.54
N ALA A 26 -8.89 -13.05 -7.36
CA ALA A 26 -8.25 -12.34 -6.27
C ALA A 26 -7.00 -13.08 -5.76
N GLN A 27 -7.09 -14.40 -5.63
CA GLN A 27 -5.96 -15.25 -5.22
C GLN A 27 -4.81 -15.18 -6.23
N ASN A 28 -5.09 -15.34 -7.52
CA ASN A 28 -4.06 -15.24 -8.56
C ASN A 28 -3.41 -13.85 -8.61
N GLN A 29 -4.20 -12.80 -8.44
CA GLN A 29 -3.68 -11.43 -8.39
C GLN A 29 -2.75 -11.22 -7.19
N ALA A 30 -3.12 -11.76 -6.02
CA ALA A 30 -2.27 -11.70 -4.82
C ALA A 30 -0.97 -12.49 -5.00
N LEU A 31 -1.02 -13.69 -5.58
CA LEU A 31 0.16 -14.49 -5.88
C LEU A 31 1.12 -13.77 -6.84
N ILE A 32 0.58 -13.14 -7.89
CA ILE A 32 1.39 -12.38 -8.85
C ILE A 32 2.03 -11.15 -8.17
N LEU A 33 1.29 -10.44 -7.33
CA LEU A 33 1.83 -9.27 -6.61
C LEU A 33 2.96 -9.67 -5.66
N ALA A 34 2.80 -10.75 -4.89
CA ALA A 34 3.84 -11.25 -3.99
C ALA A 34 5.10 -11.69 -4.77
N ALA A 35 4.94 -12.46 -5.84
CA ALA A 35 6.04 -12.89 -6.70
C ALA A 35 6.75 -11.70 -7.40
N ALA A 36 5.98 -10.68 -7.80
CA ALA A 36 6.52 -9.47 -8.40
C ALA A 36 7.32 -8.65 -7.41
N GLU A 37 6.85 -8.54 -6.18
CA GLU A 37 7.57 -7.85 -5.11
C GLU A 37 8.94 -8.49 -4.87
N GLU A 38 8.99 -9.82 -4.70
CA GLU A 38 10.26 -10.54 -4.54
C GLU A 38 11.19 -10.35 -5.74
N GLU A 39 10.66 -10.47 -6.95
CA GLU A 39 11.46 -10.31 -8.17
C GLU A 39 12.01 -8.89 -8.29
N PHE A 40 11.23 -7.85 -7.98
CA PHE A 40 11.68 -6.46 -8.01
C PHE A 40 12.70 -6.15 -6.91
N VAL A 41 12.56 -6.75 -5.73
CA VAL A 41 13.55 -6.64 -4.65
C VAL A 41 14.89 -7.26 -5.07
N LEU A 42 14.87 -8.43 -5.69
CA LEU A 42 16.09 -9.16 -6.05
C LEU A 42 16.78 -8.58 -7.30
N GLN A 43 16.00 -8.21 -8.31
CA GLN A 43 16.52 -7.85 -9.64
C GLN A 43 16.41 -6.35 -9.94
N SER A 44 15.85 -5.56 -9.05
CA SER A 44 15.42 -4.17 -9.29
C SER A 44 14.43 -4.08 -10.47
N TYR A 45 13.86 -2.90 -10.70
CA TYR A 45 12.94 -2.72 -11.83
C TYR A 45 13.57 -3.10 -13.18
N ARG A 46 14.85 -2.77 -13.40
CA ARG A 46 15.51 -3.01 -14.70
C ARG A 46 15.71 -4.48 -15.00
N GLY A 47 16.19 -5.25 -14.04
CA GLY A 47 16.52 -6.68 -14.21
C GLY A 47 15.31 -7.61 -14.16
N ALA A 48 14.27 -7.24 -13.42
CA ALA A 48 13.04 -8.03 -13.30
C ALA A 48 12.34 -8.25 -14.63
N THR A 49 11.76 -9.44 -14.83
CA THR A 49 11.06 -9.79 -16.07
C THR A 49 9.67 -10.34 -15.78
N MET A 50 8.73 -10.14 -16.72
CA MET A 50 7.38 -10.74 -16.62
C MET A 50 7.43 -12.28 -16.62
N GLN A 51 8.46 -12.88 -17.21
CA GLN A 51 8.68 -14.32 -17.17
C GLN A 51 9.16 -14.76 -15.78
N GLY A 52 10.19 -14.10 -15.20
CA GLY A 52 10.67 -14.40 -13.86
C GLY A 52 9.58 -14.29 -12.80
N ILE A 53 8.72 -13.28 -12.92
CA ILE A 53 7.55 -13.12 -12.04
C ILE A 53 6.55 -14.28 -12.22
N ALA A 54 6.28 -14.69 -13.45
CA ALA A 54 5.38 -15.80 -13.74
C ALA A 54 5.91 -17.13 -13.17
N ASP A 55 7.20 -17.41 -13.37
CA ASP A 55 7.88 -18.61 -12.86
C ASP A 55 7.82 -18.65 -11.32
N ARG A 56 8.09 -17.52 -10.67
CA ARG A 56 8.00 -17.38 -9.21
C ARG A 56 6.58 -17.52 -8.67
N ALA A 57 5.59 -16.99 -9.39
CA ALA A 57 4.17 -17.12 -9.02
C ALA A 57 3.60 -18.53 -9.26
N GLY A 58 4.32 -19.39 -9.96
CA GLY A 58 3.81 -20.70 -10.39
C GLY A 58 2.65 -20.59 -11.39
N LEU A 59 2.59 -19.51 -12.18
CA LEU A 59 1.50 -19.21 -13.11
C LEU A 59 2.02 -19.02 -14.54
N PRO A 60 1.21 -19.34 -15.57
CA PRO A 60 1.57 -19.00 -16.94
C PRO A 60 1.81 -17.50 -17.12
N LYS A 61 2.82 -17.11 -17.91
CA LYS A 61 3.12 -15.70 -18.24
C LYS A 61 1.90 -14.95 -18.79
N ALA A 62 1.03 -15.65 -19.54
CA ALA A 62 -0.21 -15.09 -20.06
C ALA A 62 -1.14 -14.58 -18.93
N ASN A 63 -1.17 -15.26 -17.76
CA ASN A 63 -1.94 -14.82 -16.62
C ASN A 63 -1.39 -13.52 -16.06
N VAL A 64 -0.06 -13.37 -15.93
CA VAL A 64 0.57 -12.13 -15.45
C VAL A 64 0.21 -10.96 -16.38
N HIS A 65 0.27 -11.16 -17.70
CA HIS A 65 -0.15 -10.15 -18.69
C HIS A 65 -1.66 -9.86 -18.65
N TYR A 66 -2.48 -10.85 -18.39
CA TYR A 66 -3.93 -10.67 -18.25
C TYR A 66 -4.27 -9.72 -17.09
N TYR A 67 -3.63 -9.92 -15.93
CA TYR A 67 -3.91 -9.09 -14.74
C TYR A 67 -3.27 -7.71 -14.78
N PHE A 68 -2.02 -7.61 -15.25
CA PHE A 68 -1.23 -6.39 -15.08
C PHE A 68 -0.75 -5.74 -16.39
N LYS A 69 -1.03 -6.34 -17.53
CA LYS A 69 -0.71 -5.87 -18.88
C LYS A 69 0.79 -5.77 -19.19
N ASN A 70 1.57 -5.10 -18.35
CA ASN A 70 3.01 -4.88 -18.55
C ASN A 70 3.74 -4.72 -17.20
N LYS A 71 5.09 -4.78 -17.26
CA LYS A 71 5.96 -4.66 -16.09
C LYS A 71 5.77 -3.36 -15.32
N LYS A 72 5.57 -2.23 -16.03
CA LYS A 72 5.35 -0.93 -15.38
C LYS A 72 4.09 -0.94 -14.51
N ASN A 73 2.98 -1.42 -15.04
CA ASN A 73 1.74 -1.48 -14.28
C ASN A 73 1.84 -2.40 -13.06
N LEU A 74 2.51 -3.53 -13.21
CA LEU A 74 2.75 -4.46 -12.12
C LEU A 74 3.65 -3.86 -11.04
N TYR A 75 4.73 -3.19 -11.44
CA TYR A 75 5.62 -2.48 -10.52
C TYR A 75 4.89 -1.38 -9.74
N MET A 76 4.10 -0.56 -10.44
CA MET A 76 3.25 0.46 -9.79
C MET A 76 2.23 -0.15 -8.83
N ALA A 77 1.66 -1.31 -9.15
CA ALA A 77 0.73 -2.00 -8.26
C ALA A 77 1.43 -2.48 -6.98
N VAL A 78 2.64 -3.02 -7.08
CA VAL A 78 3.48 -3.39 -5.92
C VAL A 78 3.79 -2.16 -5.07
N LEU A 79 4.29 -1.08 -5.65
CA LEU A 79 4.63 0.13 -4.87
C LEU A 79 3.40 0.75 -4.19
N ARG A 80 2.25 0.76 -4.86
CA ARG A 80 0.99 1.25 -4.29
C ARG A 80 0.51 0.37 -3.14
N SER A 81 0.63 -0.96 -3.23
CA SER A 81 0.25 -1.86 -2.14
C SER A 81 1.11 -1.63 -0.90
N ILE A 82 2.40 -1.38 -1.06
CA ILE A 82 3.32 -1.02 0.02
C ILE A 82 2.86 0.29 0.71
N ILE A 83 2.57 1.33 -0.07
CA ILE A 83 2.11 2.63 0.45
C ILE A 83 0.78 2.49 1.19
N GLN A 84 -0.17 1.72 0.66
CA GLN A 84 -1.46 1.48 1.29
C GLN A 84 -1.31 0.81 2.66
N GLU A 85 -0.53 -0.27 2.74
CA GLU A 85 -0.25 -0.97 3.98
C GLU A 85 0.39 -0.03 5.04
N TRP A 86 1.36 0.79 4.63
CA TRP A 86 1.99 1.74 5.54
C TRP A 86 1.05 2.81 6.10
N ASN A 87 0.00 3.12 5.38
CA ASN A 87 -0.96 4.17 5.73
C ASN A 87 -2.22 3.65 6.42
N GLU A 88 -2.39 2.31 6.57
CA GLU A 88 -3.57 1.71 7.21
C GLU A 88 -3.86 2.31 8.60
N GLY A 89 -2.82 2.60 9.39
CA GLY A 89 -2.97 3.18 10.71
C GLY A 89 -3.66 4.55 10.76
N LEU A 90 -3.70 5.28 9.62
CA LEU A 90 -4.33 6.59 9.51
C LEU A 90 -5.65 6.58 8.72
N VAL A 91 -6.08 5.45 8.17
CA VAL A 91 -7.31 5.38 7.34
C VAL A 91 -8.54 5.82 8.14
N THR A 92 -8.67 5.32 9.37
CA THR A 92 -9.82 5.59 10.26
C THR A 92 -9.67 6.86 11.11
N MET A 93 -8.62 7.66 10.90
CA MET A 93 -8.37 8.89 11.64
C MET A 93 -9.42 9.96 11.32
N THR A 94 -10.08 10.48 12.36
CA THR A 94 -11.06 11.55 12.30
C THR A 94 -10.76 12.65 13.33
N VAL A 95 -11.46 13.77 13.27
CA VAL A 95 -11.33 14.87 14.24
C VAL A 95 -11.75 14.50 15.67
N ASP A 96 -12.57 13.45 15.81
CA ASP A 96 -13.04 12.95 17.11
C ASP A 96 -12.10 11.89 17.70
N SER A 97 -11.16 11.38 16.93
CA SER A 97 -10.19 10.39 17.40
C SER A 97 -9.27 10.99 18.47
N ASP A 98 -8.77 10.15 19.38
CA ASP A 98 -7.70 10.53 20.32
C ASP A 98 -6.36 10.55 19.59
N PRO A 99 -5.68 11.73 19.50
CA PRO A 99 -4.44 11.87 18.76
C PRO A 99 -3.31 10.95 19.24
N LYS A 100 -3.20 10.79 20.57
CA LYS A 100 -2.15 9.94 21.18
C LYS A 100 -2.29 8.51 20.71
N THR A 101 -3.48 7.95 20.81
CA THR A 101 -3.77 6.56 20.38
C THR A 101 -3.53 6.37 18.90
N VAL A 102 -3.97 7.30 18.05
CA VAL A 102 -3.80 7.21 16.60
C VAL A 102 -2.32 7.29 16.20
N ILE A 103 -1.59 8.29 16.70
CA ILE A 103 -0.18 8.49 16.34
C ILE A 103 0.67 7.33 16.88
N GLU A 104 0.45 6.89 18.11
CA GLU A 104 1.17 5.76 18.70
C GLU A 104 0.96 4.48 17.87
N LYS A 105 -0.29 4.15 17.51
CA LYS A 105 -0.61 3.01 16.67
C LYS A 105 0.07 3.12 15.32
N PHE A 106 0.04 4.29 14.70
CA PHE A 106 0.66 4.52 13.40
C PHE A 106 2.17 4.30 13.43
N VAL A 107 2.87 4.91 14.41
CA VAL A 107 4.32 4.74 14.60
C VAL A 107 4.68 3.27 14.87
N ARG A 108 3.95 2.59 15.75
CA ARG A 108 4.18 1.16 16.04
C ARG A 108 4.00 0.29 14.81
N THR A 109 2.94 0.51 14.03
CA THR A 109 2.69 -0.22 12.79
C THR A 109 3.83 -0.01 11.80
N LYS A 110 4.27 1.23 11.59
CA LYS A 110 5.38 1.54 10.69
C LYS A 110 6.70 0.91 11.12
N LEU A 111 7.05 0.98 12.40
CA LEU A 111 8.25 0.32 12.93
C LEU A 111 8.17 -1.20 12.77
N HIS A 112 7.02 -1.80 13.07
CA HIS A 112 6.83 -3.24 12.88
C HIS A 112 7.04 -3.66 11.43
N GLN A 113 6.46 -2.93 10.48
CA GLN A 113 6.62 -3.18 9.04
C GLN A 113 8.07 -3.00 8.58
N ALA A 114 8.77 -1.98 9.09
CA ALA A 114 10.18 -1.75 8.79
C ALA A 114 11.07 -2.91 9.29
N PHE A 115 10.71 -3.51 10.42
CA PHE A 115 11.41 -4.66 10.98
C PHE A 115 11.10 -5.98 10.26
N VAL A 116 9.82 -6.24 9.95
CA VAL A 116 9.37 -7.51 9.34
C VAL A 116 9.67 -7.57 7.84
N ASN A 117 9.54 -6.46 7.13
CA ASN A 117 9.68 -6.37 5.68
C ASN A 117 10.62 -5.24 5.23
N PRO A 118 11.91 -5.26 5.62
CA PRO A 118 12.85 -4.17 5.28
C PRO A 118 13.06 -4.01 3.77
N SER A 119 12.95 -5.10 2.99
CA SER A 119 13.10 -5.08 1.54
C SER A 119 12.06 -4.23 0.82
N ARG A 120 10.82 -4.14 1.34
CA ARG A 120 9.78 -3.24 0.81
C ARG A 120 10.17 -1.78 0.94
N HIS A 121 10.74 -1.41 2.09
CA HIS A 121 11.23 -0.06 2.34
C HIS A 121 12.39 0.29 1.40
N LYS A 122 13.34 -0.64 1.20
CA LYS A 122 14.45 -0.48 0.26
C LYS A 122 13.97 -0.31 -1.18
N LEU A 123 12.99 -1.12 -1.62
CA LEU A 123 12.40 -1.03 -2.95
C LEU A 123 11.76 0.36 -3.20
N PHE A 124 10.97 0.83 -2.24
CA PHE A 124 10.36 2.15 -2.31
C PHE A 124 11.39 3.28 -2.27
N ALA A 125 12.38 3.19 -1.38
CA ALA A 125 13.45 4.19 -1.26
C ALA A 125 14.25 4.32 -2.58
N ILE A 126 14.61 3.21 -3.22
CA ILE A 126 15.30 3.21 -4.51
C ILE A 126 14.48 3.94 -5.59
N GLU A 127 13.18 3.70 -5.64
CA GLU A 127 12.29 4.39 -6.58
C GLU A 127 12.27 5.91 -6.32
N VAL A 128 12.09 6.32 -5.06
CA VAL A 128 12.00 7.75 -4.69
C VAL A 128 13.33 8.47 -4.87
N ILE A 129 14.45 7.89 -4.42
CA ILE A 129 15.80 8.45 -4.58
C ILE A 129 16.17 8.56 -6.08
N GLY A 130 15.70 7.60 -6.88
CA GLY A 130 15.86 7.62 -8.34
C GLY A 130 14.98 8.65 -9.07
N GLY A 131 14.28 9.53 -8.36
CA GLY A 131 13.41 10.57 -8.92
C GLY A 131 11.97 10.13 -9.14
N ALA A 132 11.58 8.99 -8.59
CA ALA A 132 10.22 8.41 -8.64
C ALA A 132 9.66 8.28 -10.09
N PRO A 133 10.40 7.73 -11.05
CA PRO A 133 9.98 7.73 -12.47
C PRO A 133 8.65 7.01 -12.72
N HIS A 134 8.23 6.11 -11.81
CA HIS A 134 6.97 5.40 -11.91
C HIS A 134 5.90 5.91 -10.93
N LEU A 135 6.28 6.59 -9.83
CA LEU A 135 5.37 7.08 -8.79
C LEU A 135 5.11 8.58 -8.83
N HIS A 136 5.82 9.36 -9.64
CA HIS A 136 5.74 10.83 -9.63
C HIS A 136 4.30 11.35 -9.73
N GLU A 137 3.52 10.85 -10.69
CA GLU A 137 2.12 11.26 -10.87
C GLU A 137 1.28 10.88 -9.64
N PHE A 138 1.39 9.63 -9.16
CA PHE A 138 0.67 9.18 -7.98
C PHE A 138 1.02 9.99 -6.73
N MET A 139 2.29 10.31 -6.52
CA MET A 139 2.74 11.11 -5.37
C MET A 139 2.27 12.56 -5.44
N SER A 140 2.27 13.15 -6.64
CA SER A 140 1.86 14.55 -6.84
C SER A 140 0.35 14.77 -6.88
N THR A 141 -0.43 13.71 -6.98
CA THR A 141 -1.91 13.74 -7.00
C THR A 141 -2.50 13.00 -5.80
N THR A 142 -2.80 11.73 -5.94
CA THR A 142 -3.52 10.90 -4.96
C THR A 142 -2.88 10.92 -3.58
N MET A 143 -1.57 10.71 -3.50
CA MET A 143 -0.88 10.69 -2.21
C MET A 143 -0.84 12.09 -1.57
N LYS A 144 -0.62 13.13 -2.37
CA LYS A 144 -0.65 14.52 -1.91
C LYS A 144 -2.00 14.87 -1.31
N GLU A 145 -3.10 14.56 -2.00
CA GLU A 145 -4.46 14.80 -1.49
C GLU A 145 -4.69 14.06 -0.18
N TRP A 146 -4.38 12.77 -0.12
CA TRP A 146 -4.53 11.96 1.08
C TRP A 146 -3.73 12.54 2.27
N VAL A 147 -2.47 12.93 2.05
CA VAL A 147 -1.62 13.54 3.10
C VAL A 147 -2.21 14.86 3.59
N HIS A 148 -2.73 15.69 2.68
CA HIS A 148 -3.37 16.96 3.05
C HIS A 148 -4.63 16.74 3.87
N ASP A 149 -5.46 15.76 3.54
CA ASP A 149 -6.66 15.42 4.30
C ASP A 149 -6.29 15.02 5.74
N LYS A 150 -5.27 14.18 5.90
CA LYS A 150 -4.80 13.79 7.24
C LYS A 150 -4.19 14.98 8.01
N ALA A 151 -3.46 15.84 7.33
CA ALA A 151 -2.95 17.07 7.92
C ALA A 151 -4.07 18.03 8.37
N GLN A 152 -5.19 18.10 7.65
CA GLN A 152 -6.34 18.91 8.09
C GLN A 152 -6.96 18.38 9.40
N VAL A 153 -7.12 17.06 9.55
CA VAL A 153 -7.56 16.47 10.82
C VAL A 153 -6.62 16.84 11.96
N MET A 154 -5.31 16.78 11.75
CA MET A 154 -4.32 17.15 12.78
C MET A 154 -4.37 18.65 13.11
N LYS A 155 -4.66 19.53 12.14
CA LYS A 155 -4.88 20.96 12.40
C LYS A 155 -6.11 21.19 13.26
N GLU A 156 -7.19 20.44 13.06
CA GLU A 156 -8.37 20.53 13.93
C GLU A 156 -8.07 20.03 15.35
N TRP A 157 -7.28 18.96 15.52
CA TRP A 157 -6.80 18.54 16.84
C TRP A 157 -5.99 19.61 17.53
N HIS A 158 -5.12 20.33 16.80
CA HIS A 158 -4.37 21.46 17.35
C HIS A 158 -5.31 22.59 17.80
N LYS A 159 -6.29 23.00 16.98
CA LYS A 159 -7.28 24.02 17.35
C LYS A 159 -8.11 23.64 18.57
N GLN A 160 -8.38 22.33 18.74
CA GLN A 160 -9.08 21.79 19.91
C GLN A 160 -8.17 21.64 21.14
N GLY A 161 -6.90 22.02 21.05
CA GLY A 161 -5.93 21.85 22.14
C GLY A 161 -5.52 20.41 22.44
N LYS A 162 -5.89 19.45 21.58
CA LYS A 162 -5.58 18.04 21.77
C LYS A 162 -4.11 17.69 21.48
N ILE A 163 -3.43 18.48 20.63
CA ILE A 163 -2.00 18.33 20.32
C ILE A 163 -1.31 19.69 20.21
N GLY A 164 -0.02 19.76 20.57
CA GLY A 164 0.80 20.97 20.53
C GLY A 164 1.53 21.20 19.19
N ILE A 165 1.17 20.51 18.13
CA ILE A 165 1.91 20.51 16.84
C ILE A 165 1.36 21.61 15.94
N THR A 166 2.25 22.48 15.44
CA THR A 166 1.89 23.59 14.56
C THR A 166 1.95 23.24 13.07
N ASP A 167 2.81 22.27 12.68
CA ASP A 167 2.96 21.80 11.30
C ASP A 167 2.73 20.28 11.18
N PRO A 168 1.50 19.84 10.85
CA PRO A 168 1.17 18.42 10.67
C PRO A 168 1.92 17.73 9.54
N LEU A 169 2.27 18.43 8.47
CA LEU A 169 3.04 17.84 7.36
C LEU A 169 4.45 17.48 7.84
N GLN A 170 5.07 18.38 8.60
CA GLN A 170 6.38 18.14 9.20
C GLN A 170 6.36 16.95 10.16
N LEU A 171 5.28 16.80 10.96
CA LEU A 171 5.13 15.64 11.83
C LEU A 171 5.08 14.34 11.02
N LEU A 172 4.27 14.27 9.95
CA LEU A 172 4.19 13.08 9.11
C LEU A 172 5.55 12.74 8.47
N ILE A 173 6.26 13.74 7.96
CA ILE A 173 7.61 13.57 7.39
C ILE A 173 8.59 13.04 8.45
N LEU A 174 8.57 13.58 9.67
CA LEU A 174 9.41 13.11 10.78
C LEU A 174 9.10 11.66 11.15
N ILE A 175 7.81 11.30 11.23
CA ILE A 175 7.41 9.90 11.49
C ILE A 175 7.96 8.98 10.39
N TRP A 176 7.79 9.35 9.12
CA TRP A 176 8.33 8.55 8.01
C TRP A 176 9.85 8.43 8.08
N ALA A 177 10.56 9.55 8.22
CA ALA A 177 12.01 9.58 8.29
C ALA A 177 12.57 8.71 9.44
N THR A 178 11.96 8.77 10.62
CA THR A 178 12.45 8.02 11.78
C THR A 178 12.09 6.54 11.74
N THR A 179 10.93 6.17 11.22
CA THR A 179 10.47 4.77 11.19
C THR A 179 11.04 3.97 10.02
N GLN A 180 11.28 4.60 8.87
CA GLN A 180 11.78 3.94 7.66
C GLN A 180 13.31 3.81 7.65
N ARG A 181 14.03 4.72 8.29
CA ARG A 181 15.50 4.76 8.32
C ARG A 181 16.14 3.41 8.66
N TYR A 182 15.61 2.71 9.65
CA TYR A 182 16.14 1.42 10.10
C TYR A 182 16.10 0.33 9.03
N ALA A 183 15.09 0.34 8.16
CA ALA A 183 14.97 -0.62 7.07
C ALA A 183 15.77 -0.19 5.83
N GLU A 184 15.70 1.09 5.47
CA GLU A 184 16.34 1.63 4.26
C GLU A 184 17.87 1.61 4.35
N PHE A 185 18.40 1.86 5.55
CA PHE A 185 19.84 1.97 5.83
C PHE A 185 20.32 0.91 6.84
N GLU A 186 19.75 -0.29 6.79
CA GLU A 186 20.02 -1.38 7.71
C GLU A 186 21.54 -1.66 7.87
N ILE A 187 22.30 -1.67 6.78
CA ILE A 187 23.75 -1.93 6.80
C ILE A 187 24.48 -0.88 7.65
N GLU A 188 24.12 0.39 7.51
CA GLU A 188 24.68 1.48 8.33
C GLU A 188 24.32 1.30 9.80
N ILE A 189 23.05 1.03 10.09
CA ILE A 189 22.56 0.87 11.46
C ILE A 189 23.20 -0.31 12.16
N VAL A 190 23.27 -1.46 11.49
CA VAL A 190 23.93 -2.68 12.02
C VAL A 190 25.41 -2.41 12.31
N GLY A 191 26.12 -1.74 11.37
CA GLY A 191 27.52 -1.39 11.56
C GLY A 191 27.79 -0.42 12.72
N LEU A 192 26.87 0.51 12.98
CA LEU A 192 26.97 1.48 14.10
C LEU A 192 26.60 0.86 15.46
N MET A 193 25.78 -0.18 15.47
CA MET A 193 25.28 -0.79 16.72
C MET A 193 26.04 -2.03 17.15
N ASP A 194 27.11 -2.42 16.47
CA ASP A 194 27.95 -3.61 16.72
C ASP A 194 27.10 -4.92 16.84
N LYS A 195 26.07 -5.08 15.99
CA LYS A 195 25.14 -6.22 16.03
C LYS A 195 25.20 -7.05 14.76
#